data_a463ed1d829437f018fa91dc947ec5c7
#
_entry.id   a463ed1d829437f018fa91dc947ec5c7
#
_cell.length_a   1.000
_cell.length_b   1.000
_cell.length_c   1.000
_cell.angle_alpha   90.00
_cell.angle_beta   90.00
_cell.angle_gamma   90.00
#
_symmetry.space_group_name_H-M   'P 1'
#
loop_
_entity.id
_entity.type
_entity.pdbx_description
1 polymer ?
#
loop_
_entity_poly.entity_id
_entity_poly.type
_entity_poly.pdbx_seq_one_letter_code
_entity_poly.pdbx_strand_id
1 'polypeptide(L)'
;MNAYTLSNLTDMVKEGLHTRRFLKQINLTAEALDRIITRTSVDEAVAEVAFMTNEDGRFRTEAVPGVLKRHIPVLVNEPSCGWLKYCYYYILARIYPENVAYWTDDHIETVLSRDDEYGLGRAVVLQILRSLYRYERRYLPFSPLREMRFLSPEEIIENGFSEEYLKLRDISTEYYIYEFMRIGCAITPYDTLGHIGGVHYVAVYAARQLFAAGVPVDVALVSGAAAVHDIGKYGSKKSEERRVPYLHYFYTDLCCRRVGIPEIGHIAANHSVWDLELENLPVEALLLIYADFRVKSRRENGREKVCFYTLKEAFDVILQKLDNVDEAKKHRYQRVYEKLADFEQYMTMSGVNTVLPDDFSDWPASPGNRENGEPVLREGESVVRALTYTAIDHNIRMMRLFQKGNEFSRFLEGARSERSWKNVRNYISTLEEYFTYMTERQKTITLQFLYEILSYQDVDIRMQAARLMGNIVATFEEKYRKEIPEGVTLPPREVTSAGLFAHYMSLIVKPGWRFTQQHRNWISYCLGEFVQSALQYCDEDERREYLDILQRYYSRTNYQSEIFIVLLTALNRADIIQGATGFIEILGTFIEAALSHADLNVRVAALRCEATPVGAEDD
;
A
#
# COMPACT_ATOMS: atom_id res chain seq x y z
N MET A 1 22.00 -25.24 22.95
CA MET A 1 21.00 -24.87 23.97
C MET A 1 21.28 -25.62 25.25
N ASN A 2 21.26 -24.98 26.41
CA ASN A 2 21.51 -25.57 27.69
C ASN A 2 20.34 -26.51 28.08
N ALA A 3 20.57 -27.63 28.81
CA ALA A 3 19.52 -28.58 29.20
C ALA A 3 18.34 -27.94 29.96
N TYR A 4 18.62 -26.93 30.78
CA TYR A 4 17.61 -26.14 31.49
C TYR A 4 16.70 -25.35 30.52
N THR A 5 17.27 -24.82 29.44
CA THR A 5 16.54 -24.05 28.40
C THR A 5 15.63 -24.95 27.57
N LEU A 6 16.03 -26.19 27.31
CA LEU A 6 15.21 -27.16 26.59
C LEU A 6 14.00 -27.59 27.44
N SER A 7 14.17 -27.82 28.76
CA SER A 7 13.05 -28.13 29.66
C SER A 7 11.99 -27.03 29.64
N ASN A 8 12.40 -25.77 29.77
CA ASN A 8 11.46 -24.63 29.72
C ASN A 8 10.68 -24.54 28.40
N LEU A 9 11.34 -24.81 27.29
CA LEU A 9 10.69 -24.82 25.96
C LEU A 9 9.65 -25.95 25.88
N THR A 10 10.04 -27.15 26.32
CA THR A 10 9.17 -28.33 26.33
C THR A 10 7.94 -28.12 27.22
N ASP A 11 8.12 -27.58 28.40
CA ASP A 11 7.03 -27.27 29.33
C ASP A 11 6.08 -26.25 28.73
N MET A 12 6.61 -25.19 28.12
CA MET A 12 5.79 -24.17 27.47
C MET A 12 4.95 -24.71 26.28
N VAL A 13 5.51 -25.64 25.49
CA VAL A 13 4.78 -26.30 24.41
C VAL A 13 3.67 -27.21 24.96
N LYS A 14 3.99 -28.02 25.96
CA LYS A 14 3.01 -28.91 26.64
C LYS A 14 1.87 -28.11 27.28
N GLU A 15 2.22 -27.08 28.06
CA GLU A 15 1.22 -26.18 28.65
C GLU A 15 0.35 -25.54 27.59
N GLY A 16 0.95 -25.09 26.47
CA GLY A 16 0.23 -24.50 25.34
C GLY A 16 -0.83 -25.44 24.76
N LEU A 17 -0.48 -26.70 24.55
CA LEU A 17 -1.38 -27.74 24.04
C LEU A 17 -2.50 -28.13 25.04
N HIS A 18 -2.29 -27.91 26.34
CA HIS A 18 -3.25 -28.23 27.40
C HIS A 18 -4.04 -27.00 27.91
N THR A 19 -3.88 -25.83 27.28
CA THR A 19 -4.70 -24.67 27.66
C THR A 19 -6.20 -24.92 27.43
N ARG A 20 -7.04 -24.49 28.38
CA ARG A 20 -8.52 -24.60 28.24
C ARG A 20 -9.01 -24.02 26.92
N ARG A 21 -8.42 -22.93 26.45
CA ARG A 21 -8.77 -22.26 25.18
C ARG A 21 -8.48 -23.19 24.00
N PHE A 22 -7.29 -23.79 23.94
CA PHE A 22 -6.91 -24.68 22.86
C PHE A 22 -7.76 -25.93 22.83
N LEU A 23 -7.94 -26.61 23.98
CA LEU A 23 -8.79 -27.80 24.08
C LEU A 23 -10.23 -27.53 23.67
N LYS A 24 -10.80 -26.39 24.04
CA LYS A 24 -12.11 -25.95 23.57
C LYS A 24 -12.14 -25.74 22.04
N GLN A 25 -11.09 -25.16 21.49
CA GLN A 25 -10.99 -24.91 20.04
C GLN A 25 -10.99 -26.21 19.22
N ILE A 26 -10.32 -27.23 19.69
CA ILE A 26 -10.26 -28.55 19.02
C ILE A 26 -11.34 -29.52 19.47
N ASN A 27 -12.23 -29.10 20.37
CA ASN A 27 -13.30 -29.92 20.96
C ASN A 27 -12.83 -31.25 21.54
N LEU A 28 -11.69 -31.25 22.25
CA LEU A 28 -11.12 -32.41 22.91
C LEU A 28 -10.89 -32.13 24.39
N THR A 29 -10.87 -33.23 25.20
CA THR A 29 -10.32 -33.20 26.57
C THR A 29 -8.82 -33.38 26.55
N ALA A 30 -8.13 -33.04 27.65
CA ALA A 30 -6.68 -33.23 27.77
C ALA A 30 -6.30 -34.72 27.59
N GLU A 31 -7.08 -35.64 28.21
CA GLU A 31 -6.83 -37.08 28.12
C GLU A 31 -7.08 -37.62 26.67
N ALA A 32 -8.02 -37.03 25.95
CA ALA A 32 -8.25 -37.41 24.54
C ALA A 32 -7.10 -36.92 23.64
N LEU A 33 -6.60 -35.71 23.88
CA LEU A 33 -5.43 -35.19 23.18
C LEU A 33 -4.17 -36.01 23.48
N ASP A 34 -3.90 -36.39 24.75
CA ASP A 34 -2.75 -37.22 25.18
C ASP A 34 -2.74 -38.63 24.55
N ARG A 35 -3.92 -39.14 24.16
CA ARG A 35 -4.02 -40.41 23.40
C ARG A 35 -3.63 -40.25 21.92
N ILE A 36 -3.84 -39.07 21.36
CA ILE A 36 -3.53 -38.76 19.94
C ILE A 36 -2.09 -38.29 19.81
N ILE A 37 -1.64 -37.46 20.74
CA ILE A 37 -0.29 -36.86 20.78
C ILE A 37 0.33 -37.19 22.10
N THR A 38 1.22 -38.20 22.11
CA THR A 38 1.87 -38.62 23.36
C THR A 38 2.85 -37.55 23.86
N ARG A 39 3.05 -37.49 25.17
CA ARG A 39 4.03 -36.56 25.77
C ARG A 39 5.44 -36.81 25.23
N THR A 40 5.81 -38.07 25.01
CA THR A 40 7.09 -38.45 24.43
C THR A 40 7.26 -37.91 23.01
N SER A 41 6.21 -37.99 22.17
CA SER A 41 6.25 -37.41 20.81
C SER A 41 6.48 -35.91 20.83
N VAL A 42 5.91 -35.20 21.80
CA VAL A 42 6.12 -33.75 21.96
C VAL A 42 7.54 -33.46 22.42
N ASP A 43 8.07 -34.26 23.37
CA ASP A 43 9.44 -34.11 23.89
C ASP A 43 10.48 -34.30 22.78
N GLU A 44 10.34 -35.33 21.97
CA GLU A 44 11.21 -35.61 20.83
C GLU A 44 11.13 -34.50 19.76
N ALA A 45 9.91 -34.07 19.41
CA ALA A 45 9.70 -33.01 18.46
C ALA A 45 10.33 -31.68 18.91
N VAL A 46 10.11 -31.30 20.17
CA VAL A 46 10.66 -30.05 20.72
C VAL A 46 12.17 -30.12 20.83
N ALA A 47 12.73 -31.27 21.23
CA ALA A 47 14.18 -31.47 21.31
C ALA A 47 14.83 -31.23 19.92
N GLU A 48 14.22 -31.71 18.84
CA GLU A 48 14.74 -31.49 17.49
C GLU A 48 14.53 -30.06 17.02
N VAL A 49 13.33 -29.47 17.23
CA VAL A 49 13.02 -28.07 16.89
C VAL A 49 13.99 -27.10 17.59
N ALA A 50 14.44 -27.39 18.78
CA ALA A 50 15.37 -26.57 19.54
C ALA A 50 16.71 -26.30 18.80
N PHE A 51 17.11 -27.17 17.87
CA PHE A 51 18.29 -26.98 17.02
C PHE A 51 17.98 -26.24 15.71
N MET A 52 16.71 -25.99 15.41
CA MET A 52 16.29 -25.30 14.18
C MET A 52 16.15 -23.79 14.41
N THR A 53 17.26 -23.15 14.75
CA THR A 53 17.31 -21.70 14.98
C THR A 53 18.18 -20.98 13.95
N ASN A 54 17.91 -19.70 13.77
CA ASN A 54 18.75 -18.76 13.04
C ASN A 54 19.95 -18.31 13.92
N GLU A 55 20.85 -17.51 13.36
CA GLU A 55 22.00 -16.96 14.08
C GLU A 55 21.59 -16.09 15.29
N ASP A 56 20.43 -15.43 15.22
CA ASP A 56 19.85 -14.62 16.30
C ASP A 56 19.14 -15.46 17.38
N GLY A 57 19.19 -16.80 17.28
CA GLY A 57 18.58 -17.75 18.21
C GLY A 57 17.06 -17.97 18.00
N ARG A 58 16.43 -17.32 17.03
CA ARG A 58 14.99 -17.47 16.73
C ARG A 58 14.72 -18.71 15.90
N PHE A 59 13.57 -19.36 16.13
CA PHE A 59 13.21 -20.58 15.41
C PHE A 59 12.99 -20.33 13.92
N ARG A 60 13.50 -21.24 13.12
CA ARG A 60 13.28 -21.28 11.68
C ARG A 60 11.87 -21.81 11.39
N THR A 61 10.91 -20.91 11.24
CA THR A 61 9.48 -21.22 11.05
C THR A 61 9.26 -22.25 9.93
N GLU A 62 10.02 -22.14 8.83
CA GLU A 62 9.93 -23.03 7.67
C GLU A 62 10.38 -24.48 7.96
N ALA A 63 11.24 -24.67 8.94
CA ALA A 63 11.76 -26.00 9.30
C ALA A 63 10.84 -26.74 10.30
N VAL A 64 10.09 -26.00 11.11
CA VAL A 64 9.29 -26.57 12.22
C VAL A 64 8.30 -27.65 11.75
N PRO A 65 7.44 -27.46 10.73
CA PRO A 65 6.48 -28.48 10.35
C PRO A 65 7.11 -29.79 9.91
N GLY A 66 8.25 -29.72 9.22
CA GLY A 66 8.99 -30.92 8.79
C GLY A 66 9.50 -31.75 9.97
N VAL A 67 9.91 -31.09 11.07
CA VAL A 67 10.26 -31.77 12.33
C VAL A 67 9.03 -32.35 12.97
N LEU A 68 7.99 -31.54 13.18
CA LEU A 68 6.76 -31.98 13.84
C LEU A 68 6.15 -33.20 13.19
N LYS A 69 6.14 -33.25 11.84
CA LYS A 69 5.61 -34.38 11.05
C LYS A 69 6.29 -35.71 11.36
N ARG A 70 7.56 -35.71 11.74
CA ARG A 70 8.30 -36.95 12.07
C ARG A 70 7.90 -37.57 13.42
N HIS A 71 7.45 -36.74 14.33
CA HIS A 71 7.20 -37.15 15.73
C HIS A 71 5.71 -37.14 16.09
N ILE A 72 4.87 -36.30 15.45
CA ILE A 72 3.47 -36.11 15.82
C ILE A 72 2.56 -36.81 14.80
N PRO A 73 1.91 -37.93 15.17
CA PRO A 73 1.16 -38.76 14.23
C PRO A 73 0.07 -38.04 13.43
N VAL A 74 -0.64 -37.09 14.03
CA VAL A 74 -1.70 -36.31 13.37
C VAL A 74 -1.20 -35.42 12.24
N LEU A 75 0.11 -35.20 12.13
CA LEU A 75 0.72 -34.37 11.10
C LEU A 75 1.27 -35.16 9.91
N VAL A 76 1.25 -36.49 9.98
CA VAL A 76 1.77 -37.37 8.92
C VAL A 76 0.98 -37.20 7.61
N ASN A 77 -0.34 -37.10 7.71
CA ASN A 77 -1.20 -36.77 6.57
C ASN A 77 -1.17 -35.25 6.32
N GLU A 78 -0.29 -34.85 5.42
CA GLU A 78 -0.02 -33.44 5.15
C GLU A 78 -0.88 -32.92 3.99
N PRO A 79 -1.44 -31.70 4.09
CA PRO A 79 -2.10 -31.03 2.96
C PRO A 79 -1.14 -30.91 1.76
N SER A 80 -1.67 -30.98 0.54
CA SER A 80 -0.87 -30.89 -0.70
C SER A 80 -0.03 -29.62 -0.81
N CYS A 81 -0.47 -28.53 -0.19
CA CYS A 81 0.26 -27.26 -0.13
C CYS A 81 1.28 -27.18 1.05
N GLY A 82 1.33 -28.20 1.92
CA GLY A 82 2.15 -28.20 3.13
C GLY A 82 1.51 -27.47 4.31
N TRP A 83 1.92 -27.84 5.52
CA TRP A 83 1.32 -27.32 6.77
C TRP A 83 1.41 -25.81 6.92
N LEU A 84 2.56 -25.19 6.56
CA LEU A 84 2.71 -23.72 6.74
C LEU A 84 1.78 -22.95 5.82
N LYS A 85 1.73 -23.30 4.54
CA LYS A 85 0.82 -22.65 3.59
C LYS A 85 -0.63 -22.88 4.00
N TYR A 86 -0.97 -24.09 4.43
CA TYR A 86 -2.33 -24.38 4.91
C TYR A 86 -2.72 -23.52 6.11
N CYS A 87 -1.86 -23.41 7.12
CA CYS A 87 -2.07 -22.54 8.27
C CYS A 87 -2.22 -21.06 7.84
N TYR A 88 -1.36 -20.60 6.95
CA TYR A 88 -1.40 -19.25 6.42
C TYR A 88 -2.73 -18.94 5.73
N TYR A 89 -3.15 -19.76 4.79
CA TYR A 89 -4.41 -19.55 4.07
C TYR A 89 -5.66 -19.73 4.93
N TYR A 90 -5.60 -20.62 5.91
CA TYR A 90 -6.68 -20.73 6.89
C TYR A 90 -6.88 -19.45 7.69
N ILE A 91 -5.82 -18.82 8.16
CA ILE A 91 -5.90 -17.55 8.89
C ILE A 91 -6.35 -16.44 7.95
N LEU A 92 -5.76 -16.38 6.77
CA LEU A 92 -6.11 -15.40 5.74
C LEU A 92 -7.61 -15.46 5.38
N ALA A 93 -8.18 -16.67 5.24
CA ALA A 93 -9.60 -16.88 4.99
C ALA A 93 -10.50 -16.35 6.13
N ARG A 94 -10.02 -16.32 7.36
CA ARG A 94 -10.75 -15.75 8.51
C ARG A 94 -10.69 -14.23 8.55
N ILE A 95 -9.57 -13.65 8.11
CA ILE A 95 -9.37 -12.20 8.05
C ILE A 95 -10.11 -11.60 6.84
N TYR A 96 -10.00 -12.24 5.67
CA TYR A 96 -10.56 -11.79 4.40
C TYR A 96 -11.39 -12.89 3.70
N PRO A 97 -12.52 -13.31 4.27
CA PRO A 97 -13.31 -14.44 3.74
C PRO A 97 -13.84 -14.22 2.31
N GLU A 98 -14.09 -12.97 1.92
CA GLU A 98 -14.56 -12.62 0.58
C GLU A 98 -13.49 -12.73 -0.50
N ASN A 99 -12.22 -12.86 -0.12
CA ASN A 99 -11.10 -12.91 -1.08
C ASN A 99 -10.60 -14.33 -1.34
N VAL A 100 -11.10 -15.35 -0.63
CA VAL A 100 -10.62 -16.74 -0.74
C VAL A 100 -10.62 -17.25 -2.19
N ALA A 101 -11.68 -16.95 -2.96
CA ALA A 101 -11.80 -17.34 -4.36
C ALA A 101 -10.76 -16.70 -5.30
N TYR A 102 -10.03 -15.69 -4.83
CA TYR A 102 -9.05 -14.97 -5.64
C TYR A 102 -7.60 -15.29 -5.28
N TRP A 103 -7.38 -16.11 -4.24
CA TRP A 103 -6.03 -16.55 -3.87
C TRP A 103 -5.68 -17.83 -4.62
N THR A 104 -4.94 -17.76 -5.49
CA THR A 104 -4.75 -18.45 -6.71
C THR A 104 -3.73 -19.58 -6.71
N ASP A 105 -3.83 -20.51 -5.85
CA ASP A 105 -3.53 -21.88 -6.20
C ASP A 105 -4.88 -22.60 -6.31
N ASP A 106 -5.23 -23.11 -7.48
CA ASP A 106 -6.50 -23.79 -7.77
C ASP A 106 -6.87 -24.92 -6.80
N HIS A 107 -5.96 -25.24 -5.88
CA HIS A 107 -6.12 -26.30 -4.89
C HIS A 107 -6.43 -25.78 -3.47
N ILE A 108 -6.28 -24.47 -3.18
CA ILE A 108 -6.40 -23.97 -1.81
C ILE A 108 -7.85 -24.01 -1.31
N GLU A 109 -8.84 -23.64 -2.14
CA GLU A 109 -10.25 -23.79 -1.80
C GLU A 109 -10.60 -25.24 -1.49
N THR A 110 -10.09 -26.17 -2.32
CA THR A 110 -10.29 -27.60 -2.12
C THR A 110 -9.63 -28.06 -0.81
N VAL A 111 -8.44 -27.58 -0.50
CA VAL A 111 -7.73 -27.93 0.73
C VAL A 111 -8.41 -27.33 1.96
N LEU A 112 -8.88 -26.08 1.88
CA LEU A 112 -9.62 -25.43 2.98
C LEU A 112 -10.98 -26.09 3.21
N SER A 113 -11.64 -26.63 2.19
CA SER A 113 -12.90 -27.37 2.34
C SER A 113 -12.74 -28.72 3.05
N ARG A 114 -11.51 -29.24 3.17
CA ARG A 114 -11.16 -30.50 3.88
C ARG A 114 -10.75 -30.26 5.34
N ASP A 115 -11.30 -29.24 5.99
CA ASP A 115 -10.95 -28.89 7.38
C ASP A 115 -11.27 -30.04 8.36
N ASP A 116 -12.23 -30.89 8.08
CA ASP A 116 -12.53 -32.09 8.87
C ASP A 116 -11.33 -33.07 8.92
N GLU A 117 -10.52 -33.10 7.87
CA GLU A 117 -9.34 -33.95 7.78
C GLU A 117 -8.10 -33.31 8.39
N TYR A 118 -7.87 -32.01 8.14
CA TYR A 118 -6.63 -31.32 8.50
C TYR A 118 -6.76 -30.41 9.72
N GLY A 119 -7.97 -30.18 10.22
CA GLY A 119 -8.25 -29.18 11.25
C GLY A 119 -7.51 -29.40 12.56
N LEU A 120 -7.40 -30.64 13.03
CA LEU A 120 -6.65 -30.96 14.23
C LEU A 120 -5.15 -30.72 14.02
N GLY A 121 -4.59 -31.22 12.92
CA GLY A 121 -3.18 -31.02 12.58
C GLY A 121 -2.81 -29.53 12.48
N ARG A 122 -3.63 -28.74 11.79
CA ARG A 122 -3.49 -27.29 11.71
C ARG A 122 -3.48 -26.63 13.09
N ALA A 123 -4.44 -26.96 13.93
CA ALA A 123 -4.54 -26.39 15.27
C ALA A 123 -3.30 -26.70 16.09
N VAL A 124 -2.80 -27.94 16.02
CA VAL A 124 -1.58 -28.38 16.68
C VAL A 124 -0.34 -27.60 16.18
N VAL A 125 -0.17 -27.48 14.86
CA VAL A 125 0.94 -26.71 14.28
C VAL A 125 0.90 -25.25 14.75
N LEU A 126 -0.24 -24.60 14.66
CA LEU A 126 -0.40 -23.20 15.07
C LEU A 126 -0.13 -23.02 16.59
N GLN A 127 -0.61 -23.96 17.41
CA GLN A 127 -0.41 -23.88 18.87
C GLN A 127 1.06 -24.11 19.26
N ILE A 128 1.75 -25.01 18.58
CA ILE A 128 3.18 -25.24 18.82
C ILE A 128 3.97 -24.00 18.36
N LEU A 129 3.74 -23.48 17.14
CA LEU A 129 4.38 -22.24 16.68
C LEU A 129 4.15 -21.09 17.66
N ARG A 130 2.93 -20.92 18.15
CA ARG A 130 2.62 -19.93 19.19
C ARG A 130 3.45 -20.11 20.45
N SER A 131 3.63 -21.34 20.91
CA SER A 131 4.44 -21.64 22.09
C SER A 131 5.92 -21.34 21.86
N LEU A 132 6.45 -21.68 20.67
CA LEU A 132 7.82 -21.35 20.26
C LEU A 132 8.05 -19.84 20.22
N TYR A 133 7.14 -19.09 19.62
CA TYR A 133 7.24 -17.62 19.55
C TYR A 133 7.06 -16.94 20.92
N ARG A 134 6.25 -17.53 21.82
CA ARG A 134 6.20 -17.08 23.22
C ARG A 134 7.51 -17.31 23.94
N TYR A 135 8.16 -18.43 23.67
CA TYR A 135 9.48 -18.71 24.23
C TYR A 135 10.51 -17.68 23.76
N GLU A 136 10.56 -17.38 22.46
CA GLU A 136 11.42 -16.33 21.91
C GLU A 136 11.22 -14.99 22.65
N ARG A 137 9.97 -14.54 22.75
CA ARG A 137 9.63 -13.27 23.42
C ARG A 137 9.99 -13.23 24.90
N ARG A 138 10.02 -14.37 25.55
CA ARG A 138 10.34 -14.44 26.97
C ARG A 138 11.84 -14.50 27.25
N TYR A 139 12.62 -15.14 26.40
CA TYR A 139 14.01 -15.50 26.68
C TYR A 139 15.02 -14.87 25.71
N LEU A 140 14.61 -14.31 24.60
CA LEU A 140 15.49 -13.58 23.69
C LEU A 140 15.35 -12.06 23.88
N PRO A 141 16.38 -11.29 23.52
CA PRO A 141 16.28 -9.84 23.51
C PRO A 141 15.13 -9.34 22.65
N PHE A 142 14.46 -8.29 23.12
CA PHE A 142 13.40 -7.65 22.34
C PHE A 142 13.95 -7.12 21.02
N SER A 143 13.22 -7.37 19.95
CA SER A 143 13.51 -6.79 18.63
C SER A 143 12.23 -6.23 18.02
N PRO A 144 12.13 -4.93 17.82
CA PRO A 144 10.94 -4.30 17.24
C PRO A 144 10.64 -4.77 15.82
N LEU A 145 11.64 -5.29 15.10
CA LEU A 145 11.45 -5.86 13.76
C LEU A 145 10.96 -7.33 13.78
N ARG A 146 10.75 -7.90 14.94
CA ARG A 146 10.34 -9.30 15.10
C ARG A 146 9.13 -9.48 15.98
N GLU A 147 8.79 -8.47 16.76
CA GLU A 147 7.67 -8.54 17.70
C GLU A 147 7.09 -7.15 18.01
N MET A 148 5.82 -7.13 18.39
CA MET A 148 5.13 -5.93 18.87
C MET A 148 4.91 -6.04 20.38
N ARG A 149 5.17 -4.97 21.12
CA ARG A 149 4.79 -4.86 22.53
C ARG A 149 3.48 -4.10 22.64
N PHE A 150 2.42 -4.84 22.95
CA PHE A 150 1.15 -4.22 23.30
C PHE A 150 1.25 -3.53 24.67
N LEU A 151 0.44 -2.50 24.83
CA LEU A 151 0.34 -1.75 26.08
C LEU A 151 -0.08 -2.65 27.25
N SER A 152 0.42 -2.36 28.45
CA SER A 152 -0.03 -3.03 29.66
C SER A 152 -1.47 -2.63 30.03
N PRO A 153 -2.17 -3.40 30.88
CA PRO A 153 -3.51 -3.00 31.35
C PRO A 153 -3.54 -1.63 32.00
N GLU A 154 -2.48 -1.26 32.72
CA GLU A 154 -2.34 0.02 33.41
C GLU A 154 -2.26 1.17 32.40
N GLU A 155 -1.53 0.98 31.30
CA GLU A 155 -1.42 1.99 30.23
C GLU A 155 -2.71 2.17 29.43
N ILE A 156 -3.57 1.16 29.39
CA ILE A 156 -4.82 1.19 28.61
C ILE A 156 -5.92 1.95 29.35
N ILE A 157 -5.95 1.92 30.68
CA ILE A 157 -7.08 2.41 31.50
C ILE A 157 -7.35 3.92 31.29
N GLU A 158 -6.36 4.69 30.88
CA GLU A 158 -6.44 6.15 30.77
C GLU A 158 -6.83 6.66 29.37
N ASN A 159 -7.10 5.78 28.42
CA ASN A 159 -7.29 6.14 27.00
C ASN A 159 -8.73 5.93 26.54
N GLY A 160 -9.23 6.85 25.70
CA GLY A 160 -10.61 6.83 25.21
C GLY A 160 -10.95 5.63 24.31
N PHE A 161 -9.95 4.96 23.71
CA PHE A 161 -10.11 3.79 22.82
C PHE A 161 -9.72 2.47 23.46
N SER A 162 -9.73 2.41 24.79
CA SER A 162 -9.34 1.23 25.57
C SER A 162 -10.14 -0.03 25.21
N GLU A 163 -11.44 0.08 24.96
CA GLU A 163 -12.28 -1.07 24.58
C GLU A 163 -11.90 -1.64 23.22
N GLU A 164 -11.69 -0.80 22.22
CA GLU A 164 -11.24 -1.24 20.89
C GLU A 164 -9.83 -1.85 20.95
N TYR A 165 -8.96 -1.26 21.75
CA TYR A 165 -7.61 -1.78 21.93
C TYR A 165 -7.59 -3.17 22.60
N LEU A 166 -8.39 -3.39 23.64
CA LEU A 166 -8.55 -4.70 24.27
C LEU A 166 -9.12 -5.70 23.27
N LYS A 167 -10.12 -5.31 22.49
CA LYS A 167 -10.69 -6.11 21.42
C LYS A 167 -9.66 -6.48 20.35
N LEU A 168 -8.80 -5.52 19.94
CA LEU A 168 -7.69 -5.79 19.02
C LEU A 168 -6.74 -6.86 19.57
N ARG A 169 -6.37 -6.79 20.85
CA ARG A 169 -5.54 -7.80 21.50
C ARG A 169 -6.18 -9.19 21.51
N ASP A 170 -7.49 -9.25 21.77
CA ASP A 170 -8.24 -10.51 21.74
C ASP A 170 -8.29 -11.09 20.33
N ILE A 171 -8.61 -10.28 19.33
CA ILE A 171 -8.63 -10.65 17.92
C ILE A 171 -7.25 -11.11 17.46
N SER A 172 -6.20 -10.37 17.80
CA SER A 172 -4.82 -10.75 17.46
C SER A 172 -4.45 -12.14 17.99
N THR A 173 -4.98 -12.48 19.17
CA THR A 173 -4.80 -13.81 19.76
C THR A 173 -5.72 -14.85 19.12
N GLU A 174 -6.99 -14.54 18.89
CA GLU A 174 -7.99 -15.48 18.36
C GLU A 174 -7.71 -15.86 16.91
N TYR A 175 -7.33 -14.90 16.09
CA TYR A 175 -7.05 -15.09 14.68
C TYR A 175 -5.61 -15.44 14.36
N TYR A 176 -4.75 -15.62 15.36
CA TYR A 176 -3.33 -15.94 15.17
C TYR A 176 -2.58 -14.90 14.31
N ILE A 177 -2.88 -13.60 14.48
CA ILE A 177 -2.34 -12.54 13.62
C ILE A 177 -0.82 -12.47 13.65
N TYR A 178 -0.20 -12.63 14.84
CA TYR A 178 1.25 -12.63 14.96
C TYR A 178 1.87 -13.87 14.28
N GLU A 179 1.31 -15.04 14.54
CA GLU A 179 1.73 -16.30 13.93
C GLU A 179 1.58 -16.26 12.41
N PHE A 180 0.49 -15.66 11.92
CA PHE A 180 0.23 -15.44 10.49
C PHE A 180 1.33 -14.59 9.83
N MET A 181 1.71 -13.46 10.45
CA MET A 181 2.77 -12.60 9.92
C MET A 181 4.13 -13.32 9.94
N ARG A 182 4.44 -14.08 11.01
CA ARG A 182 5.66 -14.90 11.09
C ARG A 182 5.72 -15.98 10.03
N ILE A 183 4.60 -16.68 9.79
CA ILE A 183 4.50 -17.66 8.70
C ILE A 183 4.65 -16.95 7.35
N GLY A 184 4.01 -15.81 7.16
CA GLY A 184 4.11 -15.00 5.94
C GLY A 184 5.56 -14.67 5.59
N CYS A 185 6.36 -14.21 6.56
CA CYS A 185 7.80 -13.96 6.36
C CYS A 185 8.60 -15.21 5.94
N ALA A 186 8.16 -16.41 6.37
CA ALA A 186 8.84 -17.65 6.01
C ALA A 186 8.50 -18.14 4.60
N ILE A 187 7.26 -17.95 4.14
CA ILE A 187 6.75 -18.48 2.86
C ILE A 187 6.70 -17.44 1.74
N THR A 188 6.87 -16.17 2.05
CA THR A 188 6.88 -15.06 1.08
C THR A 188 8.21 -14.30 1.16
N PRO A 189 8.57 -13.53 0.13
CA PRO A 189 9.76 -12.67 0.18
C PRO A 189 9.55 -11.35 0.95
N TYR A 190 8.34 -11.10 1.48
CA TYR A 190 7.96 -9.87 2.18
C TYR A 190 8.18 -9.97 3.69
N ASP A 191 8.71 -8.92 4.31
CA ASP A 191 8.86 -8.80 5.77
C ASP A 191 7.82 -7.82 6.35
N THR A 192 6.55 -8.13 6.15
CA THR A 192 5.44 -7.30 6.66
C THR A 192 5.44 -7.21 8.18
N LEU A 193 5.81 -8.28 8.89
CA LEU A 193 5.94 -8.25 10.35
C LEU A 193 7.02 -7.25 10.80
N GLY A 194 8.19 -7.28 10.17
CA GLY A 194 9.28 -6.36 10.49
C GLY A 194 8.87 -4.91 10.27
N HIS A 195 8.16 -4.63 9.19
CA HIS A 195 7.64 -3.30 8.90
C HIS A 195 6.59 -2.86 9.94
N ILE A 196 5.53 -3.66 10.15
CA ILE A 196 4.48 -3.34 11.13
C ILE A 196 5.06 -3.19 12.55
N GLY A 197 5.93 -4.09 12.95
CA GLY A 197 6.57 -4.05 14.27
C GLY A 197 7.48 -2.82 14.45
N GLY A 198 8.25 -2.49 13.42
CA GLY A 198 9.10 -1.29 13.42
C GLY A 198 8.30 0.00 13.49
N VAL A 199 7.24 0.12 12.69
CA VAL A 199 6.33 1.28 12.72
C VAL A 199 5.64 1.39 14.08
N HIS A 200 5.13 0.28 14.60
CA HIS A 200 4.52 0.23 15.93
C HIS A 200 5.50 0.71 17.01
N TYR A 201 6.75 0.26 16.95
CA TYR A 201 7.77 0.67 17.92
C TYR A 201 8.03 2.19 17.86
N VAL A 202 8.29 2.74 16.69
CA VAL A 202 8.59 4.18 16.51
C VAL A 202 7.40 5.04 16.94
N ALA A 203 6.19 4.67 16.51
CA ALA A 203 4.97 5.42 16.83
C ALA A 203 4.69 5.44 18.34
N VAL A 204 4.75 4.29 18.99
CA VAL A 204 4.48 4.19 20.44
C VAL A 204 5.61 4.80 21.26
N TYR A 205 6.87 4.67 20.81
CA TYR A 205 8.02 5.32 21.44
C TYR A 205 7.86 6.83 21.52
N ALA A 206 7.45 7.47 20.44
CA ALA A 206 7.21 8.90 20.38
C ALA A 206 5.91 9.29 21.14
N ALA A 207 4.83 8.52 20.98
CA ALA A 207 3.54 8.80 21.64
C ALA A 207 3.66 8.82 23.16
N ARG A 208 4.37 7.87 23.77
CA ARG A 208 4.60 7.82 25.21
C ARG A 208 5.35 9.03 25.73
N GLN A 209 6.35 9.50 25.00
CA GLN A 209 7.13 10.67 25.39
C GLN A 209 6.30 11.95 25.27
N LEU A 210 5.52 12.11 24.18
CA LEU A 210 4.58 13.22 24.02
C LEU A 210 3.54 13.24 25.15
N PHE A 211 2.97 12.09 25.46
CA PHE A 211 2.02 11.96 26.55
C PHE A 211 2.68 12.36 27.89
N ALA A 212 3.89 11.92 28.18
CA ALA A 212 4.65 12.31 29.37
C ALA A 212 4.96 13.82 29.41
N ALA A 213 5.23 14.43 28.24
CA ALA A 213 5.48 15.86 28.09
C ALA A 213 4.24 16.74 28.23
N GLY A 214 3.05 16.16 28.32
CA GLY A 214 1.83 16.94 28.49
C GLY A 214 1.00 17.13 27.23
N VAL A 215 1.45 16.63 26.08
CA VAL A 215 0.69 16.69 24.84
C VAL A 215 -0.48 15.70 24.90
N PRO A 216 -1.72 16.13 24.58
CA PRO A 216 -2.85 15.21 24.51
C PRO A 216 -2.65 14.24 23.34
N VAL A 217 -2.43 12.98 23.64
CA VAL A 217 -2.29 11.88 22.68
C VAL A 217 -2.87 10.61 23.27
N ASP A 218 -3.68 9.89 22.48
CA ASP A 218 -4.19 8.58 22.84
C ASP A 218 -3.18 7.51 22.43
N VAL A 219 -2.37 7.04 23.38
CA VAL A 219 -1.32 6.04 23.13
C VAL A 219 -1.91 4.70 22.74
N ALA A 220 -3.11 4.33 23.22
CA ALA A 220 -3.78 3.10 22.84
C ALA A 220 -4.25 3.16 21.36
N LEU A 221 -4.78 4.31 20.94
CA LEU A 221 -5.16 4.53 19.54
C LEU A 221 -3.95 4.46 18.61
N VAL A 222 -2.83 5.12 18.96
CA VAL A 222 -1.57 5.04 18.20
C VAL A 222 -1.06 3.61 18.12
N SER A 223 -0.99 2.91 19.25
CA SER A 223 -0.49 1.53 19.30
C SER A 223 -1.38 0.59 18.50
N GLY A 224 -2.70 0.73 18.64
CA GLY A 224 -3.67 -0.08 17.89
C GLY A 224 -3.58 0.16 16.39
N ALA A 225 -3.56 1.42 15.98
CA ALA A 225 -3.46 1.78 14.56
C ALA A 225 -2.15 1.30 13.94
N ALA A 226 -1.03 1.52 14.60
CA ALA A 226 0.27 1.07 14.11
C ALA A 226 0.37 -0.47 14.02
N ALA A 227 -0.31 -1.21 14.92
CA ALA A 227 -0.32 -2.66 14.87
C ALA A 227 -1.09 -3.27 13.68
N VAL A 228 -1.98 -2.50 13.03
CA VAL A 228 -2.83 -3.00 11.93
C VAL A 228 -2.77 -2.17 10.66
N HIS A 229 -1.97 -1.10 10.58
CA HIS A 229 -1.99 -0.15 9.45
C HIS A 229 -1.79 -0.84 8.10
N ASP A 230 -0.98 -1.85 8.04
CA ASP A 230 -0.61 -2.60 6.83
C ASP A 230 -1.30 -3.98 6.70
N ILE A 231 -2.25 -4.31 7.57
CA ILE A 231 -2.95 -5.60 7.48
C ILE A 231 -3.74 -5.74 6.18
N GLY A 232 -4.11 -4.62 5.57
CA GLY A 232 -4.78 -4.56 4.28
C GLY A 232 -3.95 -5.07 3.11
N LYS A 233 -2.62 -5.13 3.22
CA LYS A 233 -1.75 -5.75 2.20
C LYS A 233 -2.12 -7.20 1.93
N TYR A 234 -2.55 -7.92 2.96
CA TYR A 234 -3.03 -9.29 2.85
C TYR A 234 -4.44 -9.41 2.26
N GLY A 235 -5.22 -8.33 2.25
CA GLY A 235 -6.58 -8.30 1.71
C GLY A 235 -6.66 -8.17 0.20
N SER A 236 -5.59 -7.74 -0.46
CA SER A 236 -5.56 -7.53 -1.90
C SER A 236 -5.67 -8.85 -2.66
N LYS A 237 -6.49 -8.85 -3.72
CA LYS A 237 -6.68 -10.01 -4.59
C LYS A 237 -5.47 -10.18 -5.51
N LYS A 238 -5.24 -11.38 -6.05
CA LYS A 238 -4.15 -11.61 -7.01
C LYS A 238 -4.25 -10.69 -8.25
N SER A 239 -5.46 -10.46 -8.74
CA SER A 239 -5.70 -9.51 -9.83
C SER A 239 -5.35 -8.06 -9.48
N GLU A 240 -5.13 -7.77 -8.19
CA GLU A 240 -4.84 -6.45 -7.64
C GLU A 240 -3.39 -6.30 -7.17
N GLU A 241 -2.54 -7.30 -7.35
CA GLU A 241 -1.14 -7.31 -6.86
C GLU A 241 -0.38 -6.02 -7.17
N ARG A 242 -0.59 -5.46 -8.36
CA ARG A 242 0.06 -4.21 -8.79
C ARG A 242 -0.50 -2.96 -8.12
N ARG A 243 -1.63 -3.08 -7.43
CA ARG A 243 -2.38 -1.98 -6.80
C ARG A 243 -2.37 -2.07 -5.27
N VAL A 244 -1.65 -3.03 -4.71
CA VAL A 244 -1.52 -3.20 -3.25
C VAL A 244 -1.15 -1.89 -2.55
N PRO A 245 -0.19 -1.08 -3.04
CA PRO A 245 0.17 0.19 -2.41
C PRO A 245 -0.99 1.19 -2.27
N TYR A 246 -2.01 1.09 -3.13
CA TYR A 246 -3.20 1.96 -3.06
C TYR A 246 -4.38 1.29 -2.35
N LEU A 247 -4.52 -0.03 -2.51
CA LEU A 247 -5.71 -0.74 -2.03
C LEU A 247 -5.59 -1.22 -0.59
N HIS A 248 -4.38 -1.33 -0.03
CA HIS A 248 -4.23 -1.81 1.35
C HIS A 248 -4.95 -0.92 2.36
N TYR A 249 -5.08 0.38 2.14
CA TYR A 249 -5.86 1.29 2.99
C TYR A 249 -7.34 0.87 3.07
N PHE A 250 -7.93 0.59 1.91
CA PHE A 250 -9.31 0.08 1.83
C PHE A 250 -9.49 -1.26 2.56
N TYR A 251 -8.55 -2.20 2.35
CA TYR A 251 -8.63 -3.51 3.00
C TYR A 251 -8.32 -3.44 4.50
N THR A 252 -7.48 -2.51 4.95
CA THR A 252 -7.26 -2.22 6.37
C THR A 252 -8.55 -1.74 7.03
N ASP A 253 -9.24 -0.74 6.46
CA ASP A 253 -10.53 -0.28 6.95
C ASP A 253 -11.60 -1.39 6.94
N LEU A 254 -11.68 -2.15 5.85
CA LEU A 254 -12.62 -3.27 5.73
C LEU A 254 -12.42 -4.30 6.85
N CYS A 255 -11.17 -4.67 7.14
CA CYS A 255 -10.82 -5.59 8.22
C CYS A 255 -11.22 -4.99 9.57
N CYS A 256 -10.79 -3.77 9.88
CA CYS A 256 -11.04 -3.13 11.17
C CYS A 256 -12.53 -2.95 11.46
N ARG A 257 -13.32 -2.55 10.48
CA ARG A 257 -14.80 -2.46 10.62
C ARG A 257 -15.43 -3.83 10.86
N ARG A 258 -14.99 -4.86 10.15
CA ARG A 258 -15.49 -6.23 10.33
C ARG A 258 -15.25 -6.75 11.73
N VAL A 259 -14.07 -6.54 12.25
CA VAL A 259 -13.73 -7.02 13.59
C VAL A 259 -14.16 -6.06 14.71
N GLY A 260 -14.77 -4.91 14.35
CA GLY A 260 -15.39 -3.95 15.26
C GLY A 260 -14.39 -3.11 16.06
N ILE A 261 -13.36 -2.62 15.37
CA ILE A 261 -12.39 -1.61 15.85
C ILE A 261 -12.31 -0.45 14.84
N PRO A 262 -13.44 0.23 14.54
CA PRO A 262 -13.50 1.22 13.47
C PRO A 262 -12.65 2.47 13.75
N GLU A 263 -12.54 2.93 15.00
CA GLU A 263 -11.76 4.13 15.33
C GLU A 263 -10.25 3.90 15.18
N ILE A 264 -9.76 2.75 15.64
CA ILE A 264 -8.40 2.29 15.34
C ILE A 264 -8.20 2.16 13.83
N GLY A 265 -9.21 1.60 13.13
CA GLY A 265 -9.20 1.44 11.68
C GLY A 265 -9.13 2.75 10.93
N HIS A 266 -9.77 3.82 11.41
CA HIS A 266 -9.70 5.14 10.80
C HIS A 266 -8.29 5.70 10.78
N ILE A 267 -7.57 5.63 11.89
CA ILE A 267 -6.17 6.07 11.94
C ILE A 267 -5.30 5.12 11.11
N ALA A 268 -5.49 3.81 11.26
CA ALA A 268 -4.71 2.80 10.54
C ALA A 268 -4.85 2.91 9.02
N ALA A 269 -6.05 3.16 8.49
CA ALA A 269 -6.29 3.30 7.05
C ALA A 269 -5.83 4.66 6.47
N ASN A 270 -5.40 5.60 7.32
CA ASN A 270 -5.06 6.97 6.92
C ASN A 270 -3.58 7.29 7.19
N HIS A 271 -2.69 6.36 6.85
CA HIS A 271 -1.26 6.53 7.08
C HIS A 271 -0.48 6.92 5.82
N SER A 272 -1.18 7.29 4.73
CA SER A 272 -0.51 7.66 3.49
C SER A 272 0.06 9.07 3.56
N VAL A 273 1.13 9.31 2.79
CA VAL A 273 1.70 10.66 2.62
C VAL A 273 0.70 11.63 1.98
N TRP A 274 -0.33 11.12 1.29
CA TRP A 274 -1.41 11.91 0.69
C TRP A 274 -2.29 12.56 1.76
N ASP A 275 -2.43 11.90 2.91
CA ASP A 275 -3.24 12.37 4.02
C ASP A 275 -2.59 13.57 4.73
N LEU A 276 -1.28 13.75 4.58
CA LEU A 276 -0.56 14.95 5.06
C LEU A 276 -0.94 16.24 4.32
N GLU A 277 -1.60 16.15 3.18
CA GLU A 277 -2.18 17.32 2.53
C GLU A 277 -3.43 17.84 3.26
N LEU A 278 -4.05 17.01 4.10
CA LEU A 278 -5.08 17.45 5.03
C LEU A 278 -4.43 18.29 6.14
N GLU A 279 -4.85 19.54 6.27
CA GLU A 279 -4.18 20.51 7.15
C GLU A 279 -4.37 20.24 8.66
N ASN A 280 -5.33 19.36 9.03
CA ASN A 280 -5.76 19.16 10.41
C ASN A 280 -5.78 17.69 10.82
N LEU A 281 -4.66 16.99 10.67
CA LEU A 281 -4.53 15.62 11.14
C LEU A 281 -4.38 15.58 12.67
N PRO A 282 -5.04 14.64 13.38
CA PRO A 282 -4.79 14.39 14.78
C PRO A 282 -3.36 13.91 15.01
N VAL A 283 -2.82 14.16 16.18
CA VAL A 283 -1.44 13.80 16.54
C VAL A 283 -1.18 12.30 16.38
N GLU A 284 -2.18 11.46 16.61
CA GLU A 284 -2.10 10.00 16.44
C GLU A 284 -1.86 9.61 14.98
N ALA A 285 -2.52 10.28 14.04
CA ALA A 285 -2.30 10.05 12.60
C ALA A 285 -0.91 10.56 12.18
N LEU A 286 -0.49 11.74 12.65
CA LEU A 286 0.85 12.27 12.38
C LEU A 286 1.94 11.34 12.90
N LEU A 287 1.78 10.79 14.11
CA LEU A 287 2.71 9.82 14.69
C LEU A 287 2.81 8.54 13.85
N LEU A 288 1.68 8.05 13.37
CA LEU A 288 1.66 6.85 12.50
C LEU A 288 2.37 7.13 11.17
N ILE A 289 2.04 8.23 10.49
CA ILE A 289 2.65 8.61 9.21
C ILE A 289 4.16 8.86 9.39
N TYR A 290 4.55 9.57 10.46
CA TYR A 290 5.95 9.80 10.80
C TYR A 290 6.71 8.50 11.01
N ALA A 291 6.13 7.58 11.76
CA ALA A 291 6.73 6.27 12.02
C ALA A 291 6.83 5.43 10.74
N ASP A 292 5.76 5.36 9.94
CA ASP A 292 5.76 4.65 8.67
C ASP A 292 6.80 5.24 7.70
N PHE A 293 6.93 6.57 7.66
CA PHE A 293 7.93 7.24 6.83
C PHE A 293 9.36 6.84 7.20
N ARG A 294 9.67 6.65 8.48
CA ARG A 294 11.00 6.30 9.00
C ARG A 294 11.36 4.81 8.95
N VAL A 295 10.37 3.94 8.75
CA VAL A 295 10.57 2.49 8.71
C VAL A 295 10.39 2.00 7.30
N LYS A 296 11.48 1.72 6.61
CA LYS A 296 11.44 1.27 5.21
C LYS A 296 12.26 0.01 5.01
N SER A 297 11.79 -0.82 4.09
CA SER A 297 12.53 -2.01 3.68
C SER A 297 13.51 -1.71 2.56
N ARG A 298 14.64 -2.40 2.56
CA ARG A 298 15.58 -2.52 1.44
C ARG A 298 15.66 -3.98 1.01
N ARG A 299 16.06 -4.23 -0.22
CA ARG A 299 16.24 -5.61 -0.72
C ARG A 299 17.67 -6.07 -0.48
N GLU A 300 17.78 -7.24 0.13
CA GLU A 300 19.04 -7.96 0.31
C GLU A 300 18.80 -9.43 -0.05
N ASN A 301 19.55 -9.95 -1.03
CA ASN A 301 19.46 -11.35 -1.48
C ASN A 301 18.03 -11.82 -1.84
N GLY A 302 17.28 -10.99 -2.57
CA GLY A 302 15.90 -11.31 -3.00
C GLY A 302 14.84 -11.24 -1.90
N ARG A 303 15.21 -10.85 -0.67
CA ARG A 303 14.29 -10.67 0.46
C ARG A 303 14.28 -9.23 0.94
N GLU A 304 13.15 -8.82 1.49
CA GLU A 304 13.06 -7.53 2.17
C GLU A 304 13.76 -7.59 3.52
N LYS A 305 14.52 -6.54 3.82
CA LYS A 305 15.09 -6.27 5.14
C LYS A 305 14.62 -4.90 5.59
N VAL A 306 13.89 -4.86 6.69
CA VAL A 306 13.38 -3.63 7.28
C VAL A 306 14.48 -2.92 8.06
N CYS A 307 14.54 -1.60 7.91
CA CYS A 307 15.50 -0.73 8.57
C CYS A 307 14.81 0.51 9.14
N PHE A 308 15.38 1.04 10.22
CA PHE A 308 15.02 2.35 10.75
C PHE A 308 15.91 3.42 10.10
N TYR A 309 15.31 4.53 9.72
CA TYR A 309 15.96 5.66 9.09
C TYR A 309 15.66 6.96 9.85
N THR A 310 16.53 7.94 9.73
CA THR A 310 16.18 9.33 9.99
C THR A 310 15.19 9.82 8.92
N LEU A 311 14.51 10.93 9.17
CA LEU A 311 13.59 11.50 8.15
C LEU A 311 14.29 11.77 6.83
N LYS A 312 15.52 12.32 6.86
CA LYS A 312 16.28 12.63 5.67
C LYS A 312 16.66 11.38 4.87
N GLU A 313 17.21 10.38 5.55
CA GLU A 313 17.54 9.09 4.91
C GLU A 313 16.30 8.41 4.33
N ALA A 314 15.18 8.43 5.06
CA ALA A 314 13.92 7.87 4.59
C ALA A 314 13.40 8.58 3.33
N PHE A 315 13.53 9.88 3.27
CA PHE A 315 13.17 10.68 2.09
C PHE A 315 13.97 10.25 0.87
N ASP A 316 15.31 10.13 1.01
CA ASP A 316 16.18 9.68 -0.06
C ASP A 316 15.84 8.24 -0.52
N VAL A 317 15.55 7.34 0.43
CA VAL A 317 15.14 5.96 0.14
C VAL A 317 13.80 5.92 -0.61
N ILE A 318 12.83 6.75 -0.22
CA ILE A 318 11.53 6.83 -0.89
C ILE A 318 11.70 7.31 -2.33
N LEU A 319 12.44 8.40 -2.55
CA LEU A 319 12.69 8.93 -3.90
C LEU A 319 13.37 7.90 -4.81
N GLN A 320 14.27 7.07 -4.27
CA GLN A 320 14.91 5.98 -5.02
C GLN A 320 13.97 4.83 -5.36
N LYS A 321 12.94 4.60 -4.54
CA LYS A 321 11.96 3.51 -4.75
C LYS A 321 10.84 3.88 -5.72
N LEU A 322 10.54 5.17 -5.85
CA LEU A 322 9.48 5.63 -6.74
C LEU A 322 9.92 5.50 -8.19
N ASP A 323 9.11 4.83 -8.98
CA ASP A 323 9.22 4.90 -10.43
C ASP A 323 8.62 6.24 -10.90
N ASN A 324 9.20 6.84 -11.93
CA ASN A 324 8.72 8.08 -12.56
C ASN A 324 8.58 9.26 -11.59
N VAL A 325 9.66 9.62 -10.93
CA VAL A 325 9.71 10.83 -10.11
C VAL A 325 9.82 12.03 -11.04
N ASP A 326 8.68 12.57 -11.48
CA ASP A 326 8.62 13.90 -12.09
C ASP A 326 8.80 15.00 -11.03
N GLU A 327 9.03 16.25 -11.47
CA GLU A 327 9.20 17.37 -10.55
C GLU A 327 7.97 17.61 -9.67
N ALA A 328 6.75 17.39 -10.18
CA ALA A 328 5.53 17.54 -9.39
C ALA A 328 5.47 16.52 -8.24
N LYS A 329 5.82 15.27 -8.51
CA LYS A 329 5.91 14.19 -7.51
C LYS A 329 7.02 14.49 -6.50
N LYS A 330 8.17 14.95 -6.95
CA LYS A 330 9.30 15.35 -6.10
C LYS A 330 8.91 16.51 -5.17
N HIS A 331 8.30 17.57 -5.70
CA HIS A 331 7.80 18.70 -4.90
C HIS A 331 6.75 18.25 -3.87
N ARG A 332 5.88 17.33 -4.23
CA ARG A 332 4.90 16.78 -3.30
C ARG A 332 5.58 16.04 -2.13
N TYR A 333 6.51 15.14 -2.42
CA TYR A 333 7.28 14.45 -1.38
C TYR A 333 8.14 15.41 -0.56
N GLN A 334 8.63 16.49 -1.16
CA GLN A 334 9.35 17.54 -0.46
C GLN A 334 8.43 18.25 0.57
N ARG A 335 7.22 18.62 0.18
CA ARG A 335 6.22 19.20 1.13
C ARG A 335 5.88 18.23 2.26
N VAL A 336 5.74 16.95 1.96
CA VAL A 336 5.53 15.89 2.96
C VAL A 336 6.70 15.82 3.94
N TYR A 337 7.91 15.81 3.41
CA TYR A 337 9.13 15.81 4.23
C TYR A 337 9.19 17.04 5.15
N GLU A 338 8.91 18.23 4.64
CA GLU A 338 8.91 19.48 5.40
C GLU A 338 7.88 19.44 6.54
N LYS A 339 6.65 19.00 6.27
CA LYS A 339 5.63 18.82 7.32
C LYS A 339 6.05 17.81 8.40
N LEU A 340 6.67 16.71 8.02
CA LEU A 340 7.17 15.74 8.99
C LEU A 340 8.38 16.27 9.76
N ALA A 341 9.23 17.08 9.14
CA ALA A 341 10.35 17.74 9.81
C ALA A 341 9.86 18.80 10.83
N ASP A 342 8.84 19.57 10.48
CA ASP A 342 8.17 20.51 11.41
C ASP A 342 7.56 19.73 12.59
N PHE A 343 6.94 18.61 12.34
CA PHE A 343 6.39 17.76 13.40
C PHE A 343 7.50 17.13 14.27
N GLU A 344 8.60 16.68 13.69
CA GLU A 344 9.76 16.19 14.45
C GLU A 344 10.39 17.30 15.31
N GLN A 345 10.47 18.51 14.78
CA GLN A 345 10.93 19.68 15.54
C GLN A 345 9.99 19.98 16.71
N TYR A 346 8.68 19.96 16.48
CA TYR A 346 7.68 20.13 17.55
C TYR A 346 7.84 19.05 18.64
N MET A 347 8.01 17.79 18.27
CA MET A 347 8.27 16.72 19.23
C MET A 347 9.54 16.97 20.03
N THR A 348 10.63 17.36 19.37
CA THR A 348 11.90 17.66 20.02
C THR A 348 11.79 18.85 21.00
N MET A 349 11.10 19.91 20.61
CA MET A 349 10.82 21.06 21.48
C MET A 349 9.94 20.68 22.68
N SER A 350 9.09 19.67 22.53
CA SER A 350 8.28 19.09 23.61
C SER A 350 9.08 18.11 24.49
N GLY A 351 10.36 17.94 24.25
CA GLY A 351 11.24 17.06 25.03
C GLY A 351 11.26 15.60 24.60
N VAL A 352 10.70 15.28 23.43
CA VAL A 352 10.75 13.93 22.84
C VAL A 352 12.12 13.66 22.25
N ASN A 353 12.74 12.55 22.63
CA ASN A 353 13.92 12.04 21.95
C ASN A 353 13.50 11.25 20.71
N THR A 354 13.79 11.77 19.53
CA THR A 354 13.48 11.12 18.25
C THR A 354 14.55 10.14 17.78
N VAL A 355 15.70 10.11 18.45
CA VAL A 355 16.77 9.14 18.21
C VAL A 355 16.40 7.83 18.90
N LEU A 356 16.30 6.77 18.13
CA LEU A 356 16.00 5.45 18.69
C LEU A 356 17.21 4.87 19.40
N PRO A 357 17.03 4.17 20.53
CA PRO A 357 18.13 3.51 21.22
C PRO A 357 18.67 2.32 20.39
N ASP A 358 19.99 2.13 20.39
CA ASP A 358 20.68 1.11 19.59
C ASP A 358 20.24 -0.32 19.94
N ASP A 359 19.97 -0.59 21.20
CA ASP A 359 19.59 -1.92 21.68
C ASP A 359 18.08 -2.12 21.90
N PHE A 360 17.28 -1.07 21.66
CA PHE A 360 15.82 -1.06 21.88
C PHE A 360 15.38 -1.45 23.31
N SER A 361 16.32 -1.47 24.28
CA SER A 361 16.06 -1.86 25.67
C SER A 361 15.27 -0.80 26.42
N ASP A 362 15.52 0.47 26.11
CA ASP A 362 14.89 1.62 26.75
C ASP A 362 13.54 1.96 26.08
N TRP A 363 12.53 1.19 26.48
CA TRP A 363 11.16 1.58 26.21
C TRP A 363 10.80 2.74 27.14
N PRO A 364 10.34 3.88 26.63
CA PRO A 364 9.98 5.02 27.47
C PRO A 364 9.02 4.58 28.57
N ALA A 365 9.28 5.00 29.82
CA ALA A 365 8.43 4.66 30.95
C ALA A 365 6.96 4.95 30.62
N SER A 366 6.07 4.09 31.10
CA SER A 366 4.65 4.39 31.07
C SER A 366 4.43 5.73 31.77
N PRO A 367 3.71 6.67 31.15
CA PRO A 367 3.38 7.91 31.83
C PRO A 367 2.56 7.55 33.07
N GLY A 368 3.10 7.85 34.24
CA GLY A 368 2.36 7.72 35.50
C GLY A 368 1.10 8.57 35.49
N ASN A 369 0.15 8.26 36.38
CA ASN A 369 -1.08 9.04 36.54
C ASN A 369 -0.78 10.53 36.54
N ARG A 370 -1.36 11.26 35.59
CA ARG A 370 -1.35 12.70 35.59
C ARG A 370 -2.31 13.22 36.66
N GLU A 371 -1.75 13.84 37.68
CA GLU A 371 -2.52 14.74 38.46
C GLU A 371 -2.75 16.03 37.64
N ASN A 372 -3.99 16.19 37.14
CA ASN A 372 -4.61 17.45 36.72
C ASN A 372 -3.88 18.38 35.72
N GLY A 373 -3.68 17.93 34.51
CA GLY A 373 -3.49 18.86 33.38
C GLY A 373 -4.68 18.73 32.42
N GLU A 374 -5.72 19.54 32.57
CA GLU A 374 -6.78 19.60 31.57
C GLU A 374 -6.22 20.26 30.30
N PRO A 375 -6.35 19.60 29.11
CA PRO A 375 -5.93 20.22 27.85
C PRO A 375 -6.82 21.42 27.55
N VAL A 376 -6.20 22.56 27.25
CA VAL A 376 -6.85 23.87 27.00
C VAL A 376 -7.78 23.84 25.75
N LEU A 377 -7.79 22.77 24.94
CA LEU A 377 -8.50 22.70 23.65
C LEU A 377 -9.32 21.42 23.45
N ARG A 378 -9.90 20.83 24.50
CA ARG A 378 -10.69 19.57 24.37
C ARG A 378 -11.82 19.66 23.34
N GLU A 379 -12.55 20.77 23.27
CA GLU A 379 -13.65 20.93 22.31
C GLU A 379 -13.14 21.14 20.88
N GLY A 380 -12.06 21.89 20.69
CA GLY A 380 -11.45 22.09 19.37
C GLY A 380 -10.87 20.80 18.80
N GLU A 381 -10.22 19.98 19.62
CA GLU A 381 -9.66 18.70 19.21
C GLU A 381 -10.74 17.71 18.75
N SER A 382 -11.87 17.62 19.45
CA SER A 382 -12.98 16.74 19.05
C SER A 382 -13.58 17.14 17.69
N VAL A 383 -13.68 18.45 17.41
CA VAL A 383 -14.16 18.95 16.11
C VAL A 383 -13.16 18.65 15.00
N VAL A 384 -11.87 18.89 15.22
CA VAL A 384 -10.81 18.56 14.24
C VAL A 384 -10.80 17.07 13.95
N ARG A 385 -10.86 16.24 14.99
CA ARG A 385 -10.92 14.78 14.87
C ARG A 385 -12.15 14.33 14.08
N ALA A 386 -13.32 14.89 14.35
CA ALA A 386 -14.55 14.57 13.62
C ALA A 386 -14.50 14.99 12.14
N LEU A 387 -13.91 16.16 11.83
CA LEU A 387 -13.71 16.61 10.45
C LEU A 387 -12.74 15.72 9.70
N THR A 388 -11.63 15.33 10.35
CA THR A 388 -10.65 14.40 9.76
C THR A 388 -11.30 13.04 9.48
N TYR A 389 -12.05 12.47 10.41
CA TYR A 389 -12.77 11.23 10.19
C TYR A 389 -13.80 11.33 9.07
N THR A 390 -14.45 12.47 8.91
CA THR A 390 -15.37 12.69 7.79
C THR A 390 -14.65 12.66 6.45
N ALA A 391 -13.48 13.27 6.35
CA ALA A 391 -12.65 13.25 5.14
C ALA A 391 -12.14 11.83 4.83
N ILE A 392 -11.63 11.13 5.84
CA ILE A 392 -11.20 9.72 5.73
C ILE A 392 -12.36 8.83 5.26
N ASP A 393 -13.54 8.97 5.87
CA ASP A 393 -14.73 8.22 5.51
C ASP A 393 -15.14 8.48 4.05
N HIS A 394 -14.99 9.71 3.57
CA HIS A 394 -15.24 10.05 2.18
C HIS A 394 -14.27 9.32 1.26
N ASN A 395 -12.98 9.37 1.51
CA ASN A 395 -11.95 8.67 0.72
C ASN A 395 -12.19 7.16 0.69
N ILE A 396 -12.47 6.55 1.84
CA ILE A 396 -12.78 5.12 1.94
C ILE A 396 -14.06 4.77 1.18
N ARG A 397 -15.10 5.61 1.23
CA ARG A 397 -16.32 5.39 0.44
C ARG A 397 -16.04 5.45 -1.06
N MET A 398 -15.19 6.37 -1.51
CA MET A 398 -14.78 6.44 -2.91
C MET A 398 -13.97 5.21 -3.33
N MET A 399 -13.03 4.76 -2.52
CA MET A 399 -12.30 3.51 -2.76
C MET A 399 -13.24 2.31 -2.87
N ARG A 400 -14.27 2.22 -2.00
CA ARG A 400 -15.30 1.17 -2.06
C ARG A 400 -16.13 1.24 -3.34
N LEU A 401 -16.49 2.46 -3.78
CA LEU A 401 -17.20 2.65 -5.04
C LEU A 401 -16.39 2.08 -6.22
N PHE A 402 -15.09 2.36 -6.26
CA PHE A 402 -14.21 1.83 -7.31
C PHE A 402 -13.94 0.32 -7.17
N GLN A 403 -14.12 -0.27 -6.00
CA GLN A 403 -14.04 -1.73 -5.82
C GLN A 403 -15.28 -2.48 -6.34
N LYS A 404 -16.44 -1.85 -6.32
CA LYS A 404 -17.70 -2.46 -6.74
C LYS A 404 -18.05 -2.08 -8.17
N GLY A 405 -17.88 -3.00 -9.11
CA GLY A 405 -18.11 -2.74 -10.54
C GLY A 405 -19.48 -2.15 -10.88
N ASN A 406 -20.54 -2.57 -10.19
CA ASN A 406 -21.90 -2.05 -10.40
C ASN A 406 -22.04 -0.59 -9.93
N GLU A 407 -21.42 -0.21 -8.82
CA GLU A 407 -21.47 1.16 -8.30
C GLU A 407 -20.65 2.09 -9.19
N PHE A 408 -19.48 1.64 -9.66
CA PHE A 408 -18.67 2.36 -10.61
C PHE A 408 -19.40 2.60 -11.95
N SER A 409 -20.07 1.57 -12.47
CA SER A 409 -20.87 1.72 -13.70
C SER A 409 -22.00 2.74 -13.53
N ARG A 410 -22.69 2.74 -12.38
CA ARG A 410 -23.72 3.76 -12.08
C ARG A 410 -23.15 5.16 -11.98
N PHE A 411 -21.96 5.32 -11.41
CA PHE A 411 -21.25 6.59 -11.35
C PHE A 411 -20.96 7.14 -12.76
N LEU A 412 -20.44 6.31 -13.67
CA LEU A 412 -20.17 6.72 -15.05
C LEU A 412 -21.46 7.02 -15.84
N GLU A 413 -22.53 6.24 -15.63
CA GLU A 413 -23.83 6.53 -16.27
C GLU A 413 -24.43 7.84 -15.74
N GLY A 414 -24.27 8.14 -14.44
CA GLY A 414 -24.59 9.44 -13.87
C GLY A 414 -23.84 10.57 -14.57
N ALA A 415 -22.54 10.40 -14.76
CA ALA A 415 -21.69 11.37 -15.44
C ALA A 415 -22.09 11.57 -16.92
N ARG A 416 -22.45 10.51 -17.64
CA ARG A 416 -22.93 10.58 -19.04
C ARG A 416 -24.28 11.27 -19.18
N SER A 417 -25.16 11.09 -18.22
CA SER A 417 -26.50 11.68 -18.22
C SER A 417 -26.55 13.12 -17.71
N GLU A 418 -25.44 13.60 -17.12
CA GLU A 418 -25.36 14.92 -16.54
C GLU A 418 -25.33 16.02 -17.62
N ARG A 419 -26.12 17.07 -17.41
CA ARG A 419 -26.24 18.20 -18.34
C ARG A 419 -25.60 19.48 -17.82
N SER A 420 -25.44 19.59 -16.49
CA SER A 420 -24.77 20.75 -15.90
C SER A 420 -23.26 20.61 -16.08
N TRP A 421 -22.65 21.57 -16.74
CA TRP A 421 -21.20 21.60 -16.95
C TRP A 421 -20.41 21.57 -15.64
N LYS A 422 -20.92 22.20 -14.57
CA LYS A 422 -20.29 22.15 -13.23
C LYS A 422 -20.23 20.74 -12.68
N ASN A 423 -21.33 20.00 -12.80
CA ASN A 423 -21.39 18.62 -12.33
C ASN A 423 -20.54 17.68 -13.19
N VAL A 424 -20.51 17.87 -14.51
CA VAL A 424 -19.63 17.12 -15.41
C VAL A 424 -18.16 17.33 -14.99
N ARG A 425 -17.77 18.57 -14.73
CA ARG A 425 -16.42 18.89 -14.23
C ARG A 425 -16.12 18.19 -12.91
N ASN A 426 -17.07 18.17 -11.98
CA ASN A 426 -16.92 17.48 -10.70
C ASN A 426 -16.73 15.96 -10.88
N TYR A 427 -17.48 15.34 -11.81
CA TYR A 427 -17.29 13.93 -12.15
C TYR A 427 -15.88 13.65 -12.68
N ILE A 428 -15.37 14.49 -13.58
CA ILE A 428 -14.01 14.36 -14.13
C ILE A 428 -12.97 14.56 -13.03
N SER A 429 -13.12 15.58 -12.16
CA SER A 429 -12.22 15.81 -11.04
C SER A 429 -12.22 14.63 -10.06
N THR A 430 -13.38 14.03 -9.80
CA THR A 430 -13.44 12.80 -8.98
C THR A 430 -12.71 11.64 -9.65
N LEU A 431 -12.86 11.45 -10.95
CA LEU A 431 -12.11 10.44 -11.69
C LEU A 431 -10.59 10.70 -11.63
N GLU A 432 -10.18 11.97 -11.74
CA GLU A 432 -8.78 12.41 -11.66
C GLU A 432 -8.17 12.15 -10.28
N GLU A 433 -8.93 12.36 -9.20
CA GLU A 433 -8.49 12.12 -7.83
C GLU A 433 -8.33 10.63 -7.52
N TYR A 434 -9.23 9.79 -8.06
CA TYR A 434 -9.32 8.38 -7.65
C TYR A 434 -8.95 7.36 -8.73
N PHE A 435 -8.46 7.75 -9.91
CA PHE A 435 -8.17 6.79 -10.99
C PHE A 435 -7.09 5.76 -10.63
N THR A 436 -6.21 6.07 -9.69
CA THR A 436 -5.20 5.14 -9.17
C THR A 436 -5.82 3.93 -8.48
N TYR A 437 -7.03 4.06 -7.93
CA TYR A 437 -7.78 2.96 -7.30
C TYR A 437 -8.56 2.10 -8.30
N MET A 438 -8.60 2.48 -9.56
CA MET A 438 -9.33 1.76 -10.61
C MET A 438 -8.60 0.50 -11.05
N THR A 439 -9.37 -0.56 -11.32
CA THR A 439 -8.87 -1.73 -12.05
C THR A 439 -8.52 -1.36 -13.50
N GLU A 440 -7.67 -2.16 -14.17
CA GLU A 440 -7.38 -1.97 -15.61
C GLU A 440 -8.66 -1.91 -16.46
N ARG A 441 -9.66 -2.76 -16.14
CA ARG A 441 -10.97 -2.71 -16.78
C ARG A 441 -11.70 -1.39 -16.54
N GLN A 442 -11.69 -0.87 -15.32
CA GLN A 442 -12.30 0.41 -15.00
C GLN A 442 -11.56 1.57 -15.67
N LYS A 443 -10.22 1.56 -15.67
CA LYS A 443 -9.40 2.53 -16.41
C LYS A 443 -9.77 2.53 -17.90
N THR A 444 -9.91 1.36 -18.53
CA THR A 444 -10.31 1.24 -19.93
C THR A 444 -11.70 1.82 -20.19
N ILE A 445 -12.68 1.53 -19.33
CA ILE A 445 -14.04 2.08 -19.46
C ILE A 445 -14.04 3.61 -19.22
N THR A 446 -13.22 4.08 -18.29
CA THR A 446 -13.04 5.52 -18.04
C THR A 446 -12.43 6.23 -19.23
N LEU A 447 -11.41 5.66 -19.86
CA LEU A 447 -10.82 6.21 -21.09
C LEU A 447 -11.86 6.34 -22.22
N GLN A 448 -12.74 5.35 -22.38
CA GLN A 448 -13.85 5.43 -23.35
C GLN A 448 -14.80 6.59 -23.03
N PHE A 449 -15.19 6.72 -21.76
CA PHE A 449 -16.04 7.84 -21.32
C PHE A 449 -15.35 9.19 -21.54
N LEU A 450 -14.09 9.35 -21.15
CA LEU A 450 -13.35 10.59 -21.34
C LEU A 450 -13.20 10.95 -22.83
N TYR A 451 -12.99 9.97 -23.70
CA TYR A 451 -12.97 10.19 -25.14
C TYR A 451 -14.31 10.74 -25.66
N GLU A 452 -15.43 10.29 -25.13
CA GLU A 452 -16.75 10.85 -25.46
C GLU A 452 -16.85 12.32 -25.02
N ILE A 453 -16.28 12.67 -23.86
CA ILE A 453 -16.24 14.04 -23.32
C ILE A 453 -15.38 14.99 -24.18
N LEU A 454 -14.42 14.51 -24.96
CA LEU A 454 -13.66 15.37 -25.89
C LEU A 454 -14.55 16.07 -26.93
N SER A 455 -15.79 15.62 -27.12
CA SER A 455 -16.78 16.29 -27.97
C SER A 455 -17.68 17.28 -27.20
N TYR A 456 -17.45 17.49 -25.91
CA TYR A 456 -18.26 18.40 -25.09
C TYR A 456 -18.07 19.86 -25.52
N GLN A 457 -19.11 20.69 -25.35
CA GLN A 457 -19.07 22.07 -25.84
C GLN A 457 -18.08 23.00 -25.13
N ASP A 458 -17.83 22.75 -23.82
CA ASP A 458 -16.91 23.54 -23.00
C ASP A 458 -15.46 23.09 -23.20
N VAL A 459 -14.56 24.06 -23.47
CA VAL A 459 -13.17 23.79 -23.81
C VAL A 459 -12.38 23.30 -22.58
N ASP A 460 -12.63 23.86 -21.38
CA ASP A 460 -11.90 23.52 -20.18
C ASP A 460 -12.18 22.07 -19.77
N ILE A 461 -13.44 21.65 -19.92
CA ILE A 461 -13.86 20.26 -19.69
C ILE A 461 -13.17 19.30 -20.67
N ARG A 462 -13.08 19.67 -21.96
CA ARG A 462 -12.36 18.85 -22.95
C ARG A 462 -10.89 18.71 -22.61
N MET A 463 -10.23 19.84 -22.26
CA MET A 463 -8.79 19.83 -21.92
C MET A 463 -8.53 19.03 -20.64
N GLN A 464 -9.37 19.18 -19.61
CA GLN A 464 -9.28 18.36 -18.40
C GLN A 464 -9.45 16.86 -18.71
N ALA A 465 -10.43 16.50 -19.53
CA ALA A 465 -10.64 15.12 -19.94
C ALA A 465 -9.45 14.56 -20.73
N ALA A 466 -8.88 15.34 -21.66
CA ALA A 466 -7.71 14.93 -22.45
C ALA A 466 -6.48 14.72 -21.56
N ARG A 467 -6.26 15.61 -20.60
CA ARG A 467 -5.16 15.52 -19.62
C ARG A 467 -5.31 14.26 -18.77
N LEU A 468 -6.50 14.02 -18.23
CA LEU A 468 -6.78 12.82 -17.45
C LEU A 468 -6.61 11.53 -18.28
N MET A 469 -7.00 11.55 -19.55
CA MET A 469 -6.74 10.43 -20.47
C MET A 469 -5.24 10.15 -20.60
N GLY A 470 -4.42 11.19 -20.78
CA GLY A 470 -2.95 11.05 -20.82
C GLY A 470 -2.38 10.43 -19.54
N ASN A 471 -2.83 10.94 -18.37
CA ASN A 471 -2.44 10.39 -17.07
C ASN A 471 -2.81 8.92 -16.91
N ILE A 472 -4.04 8.54 -17.23
CA ILE A 472 -4.50 7.16 -17.10
C ILE A 472 -3.72 6.25 -18.05
N VAL A 473 -3.41 6.69 -19.25
CA VAL A 473 -2.62 5.92 -20.24
C VAL A 473 -1.19 5.74 -19.72
N ALA A 474 -0.53 6.82 -19.30
CA ALA A 474 0.84 6.79 -18.81
C ALA A 474 1.02 5.91 -17.56
N THR A 475 0.03 5.93 -16.67
CA THR A 475 0.04 5.16 -15.41
C THR A 475 -0.82 3.91 -15.48
N PHE A 476 -1.20 3.46 -16.68
CA PHE A 476 -2.05 2.29 -16.86
C PHE A 476 -1.41 1.04 -16.28
N GLU A 477 -0.12 0.91 -16.53
CA GLU A 477 0.70 -0.19 -16.08
C GLU A 477 1.48 0.13 -14.82
N GLU A 478 1.00 0.95 -13.92
CA GLU A 478 1.73 1.31 -12.70
C GLU A 478 2.56 0.14 -12.16
N LYS A 479 3.87 0.33 -12.25
CA LYS A 479 4.88 -0.68 -11.98
C LYS A 479 5.59 -0.29 -10.71
N TYR A 480 5.12 -0.74 -9.56
CA TYR A 480 5.93 -0.73 -8.34
C TYR A 480 7.01 -1.82 -8.43
N ARG A 481 7.75 -1.82 -9.55
CA ARG A 481 8.77 -2.84 -9.83
C ARG A 481 9.83 -2.91 -8.75
N LYS A 482 10.17 -1.79 -8.14
CA LYS A 482 11.17 -1.73 -7.07
C LYS A 482 10.66 -2.26 -5.74
N GLU A 483 9.35 -2.35 -5.55
CA GLU A 483 8.71 -2.95 -4.37
C GLU A 483 8.39 -4.43 -4.57
N ILE A 484 8.41 -4.93 -5.81
CA ILE A 484 8.22 -6.35 -6.10
C ILE A 484 9.56 -7.06 -5.90
N PRO A 485 9.65 -8.09 -5.04
CA PRO A 485 10.88 -8.83 -4.82
C PRO A 485 11.43 -9.48 -6.09
N GLU A 486 12.75 -9.57 -6.20
CA GLU A 486 13.41 -10.30 -7.28
C GLU A 486 12.90 -11.75 -7.34
N GLY A 487 12.65 -12.25 -8.53
CA GLY A 487 12.14 -13.61 -8.75
C GLY A 487 10.61 -13.73 -8.77
N VAL A 488 9.87 -12.66 -8.47
CA VAL A 488 8.41 -12.62 -8.68
C VAL A 488 8.13 -12.30 -10.14
N THR A 489 7.58 -13.26 -10.88
CA THR A 489 7.15 -13.06 -12.27
C THR A 489 5.70 -12.61 -12.30
N LEU A 490 5.46 -11.39 -12.81
CA LEU A 490 4.10 -10.91 -13.05
C LEU A 490 3.54 -11.55 -14.32
N PRO A 491 2.22 -11.86 -14.35
CA PRO A 491 1.60 -12.40 -15.56
C PRO A 491 1.67 -11.40 -16.72
N PRO A 492 1.77 -11.87 -17.97
CA PRO A 492 1.75 -11.02 -19.15
C PRO A 492 0.41 -10.25 -19.22
N ARG A 493 0.44 -9.05 -19.80
CA ARG A 493 -0.73 -8.20 -19.97
C ARG A 493 -1.31 -8.29 -21.37
N GLU A 494 -2.63 -8.29 -21.46
CA GLU A 494 -3.35 -8.20 -22.74
C GLU A 494 -3.35 -6.78 -23.31
N VAL A 495 -3.38 -5.76 -22.42
CA VAL A 495 -3.44 -4.35 -22.78
C VAL A 495 -2.22 -3.63 -22.21
N THR A 496 -1.50 -2.91 -23.05
CA THR A 496 -0.32 -2.13 -22.66
C THR A 496 -0.59 -0.63 -22.73
N SER A 497 0.18 0.14 -21.96
CA SER A 497 0.18 1.60 -21.95
C SER A 497 0.45 2.15 -23.37
N ALA A 498 1.50 1.67 -24.04
CA ALA A 498 1.83 2.03 -25.41
C ALA A 498 0.73 1.68 -26.41
N GLY A 499 0.09 0.52 -26.25
CA GLY A 499 -1.07 0.13 -27.08
C GLY A 499 -2.25 1.08 -26.92
N LEU A 500 -2.56 1.50 -25.69
CA LEU A 500 -3.60 2.49 -25.40
C LEU A 500 -3.23 3.88 -25.94
N PHE A 501 -1.98 4.31 -25.77
CA PHE A 501 -1.50 5.55 -26.32
C PHE A 501 -1.69 5.60 -27.84
N ALA A 502 -1.23 4.58 -28.57
CA ALA A 502 -1.40 4.48 -30.00
C ALA A 502 -2.89 4.48 -30.42
N HIS A 503 -3.71 3.74 -29.68
CA HIS A 503 -5.16 3.65 -29.95
C HIS A 503 -5.85 5.00 -29.82
N TYR A 504 -5.71 5.68 -28.68
CA TYR A 504 -6.39 6.95 -28.44
C TYR A 504 -5.79 8.09 -29.27
N MET A 505 -4.49 8.10 -29.49
CA MET A 505 -3.87 9.02 -30.45
C MET A 505 -4.51 8.90 -31.83
N SER A 506 -4.70 7.67 -32.35
CA SER A 506 -5.38 7.42 -33.61
C SER A 506 -6.81 7.98 -33.65
N LEU A 507 -7.56 7.75 -32.57
CA LEU A 507 -8.95 8.22 -32.46
C LEU A 507 -9.05 9.74 -32.34
N ILE A 508 -8.08 10.40 -31.68
CA ILE A 508 -8.06 11.85 -31.51
C ILE A 508 -7.63 12.54 -32.81
N VAL A 509 -6.62 12.01 -33.50
CA VAL A 509 -6.16 12.56 -34.80
C VAL A 509 -7.21 12.38 -35.88
N LYS A 510 -7.91 11.24 -35.91
CA LYS A 510 -8.94 10.95 -36.92
C LYS A 510 -10.22 10.44 -36.27
N PRO A 511 -11.03 11.36 -35.69
CA PRO A 511 -12.26 10.96 -35.02
C PRO A 511 -13.26 10.31 -35.99
N GLY A 512 -14.01 9.33 -35.48
CA GLY A 512 -14.94 8.56 -36.28
C GLY A 512 -16.10 9.39 -36.90
N TRP A 513 -16.67 8.88 -37.99
CA TRP A 513 -17.75 9.53 -38.72
C TRP A 513 -19.04 9.76 -37.91
N ARG A 514 -19.21 9.10 -36.76
CA ARG A 514 -20.34 9.30 -35.85
C ARG A 514 -20.39 10.72 -35.24
N PHE A 515 -19.26 11.42 -35.24
CA PHE A 515 -19.18 12.79 -34.77
C PHE A 515 -19.43 13.80 -35.91
N THR A 516 -20.07 14.93 -35.60
CA THR A 516 -20.18 16.07 -36.53
C THR A 516 -18.79 16.62 -36.87
N GLN A 517 -18.67 17.40 -37.95
CA GLN A 517 -17.38 18.03 -38.30
C GLN A 517 -16.87 18.92 -37.16
N GLN A 518 -17.75 19.64 -36.49
CA GLN A 518 -17.41 20.50 -35.35
C GLN A 518 -16.87 19.68 -34.18
N HIS A 519 -17.53 18.57 -33.83
CA HIS A 519 -17.05 17.68 -32.76
C HIS A 519 -15.72 17.02 -33.12
N ARG A 520 -15.51 16.62 -34.38
CA ARG A 520 -14.22 16.08 -34.82
C ARG A 520 -13.08 17.08 -34.64
N ASN A 521 -13.32 18.35 -34.99
CA ASN A 521 -12.35 19.42 -34.79
C ASN A 521 -12.03 19.58 -33.28
N TRP A 522 -13.08 19.65 -32.44
CA TRP A 522 -12.88 19.74 -30.97
C TRP A 522 -12.06 18.60 -30.41
N ILE A 523 -12.32 17.36 -30.80
CA ILE A 523 -11.58 16.19 -30.39
C ILE A 523 -10.11 16.31 -30.84
N SER A 524 -9.87 16.66 -32.09
CA SER A 524 -8.51 16.77 -32.63
C SER A 524 -7.68 17.86 -31.96
N TYR A 525 -8.28 18.97 -31.55
CA TYR A 525 -7.59 20.00 -30.77
C TYR A 525 -7.18 19.57 -29.36
N CYS A 526 -7.73 18.48 -28.84
CA CYS A 526 -7.32 17.92 -27.54
C CYS A 526 -6.02 17.10 -27.62
N LEU A 527 -5.47 16.86 -28.83
CA LEU A 527 -4.28 16.04 -29.02
C LEU A 527 -3.08 16.53 -28.19
N GLY A 528 -2.88 17.85 -28.14
CA GLY A 528 -1.76 18.46 -27.42
C GLY A 528 -1.78 18.12 -25.92
N GLU A 529 -2.92 18.31 -25.27
CA GLU A 529 -3.08 18.02 -23.84
C GLU A 529 -2.94 16.52 -23.53
N PHE A 530 -3.50 15.66 -24.39
CA PHE A 530 -3.37 14.21 -24.24
C PHE A 530 -1.91 13.75 -24.35
N VAL A 531 -1.20 14.19 -25.39
CA VAL A 531 0.21 13.80 -25.63
C VAL A 531 1.12 14.35 -24.54
N GLN A 532 0.98 15.63 -24.20
CA GLN A 532 1.78 16.27 -23.15
C GLN A 532 1.62 15.55 -21.81
N SER A 533 0.38 15.27 -21.42
CA SER A 533 0.09 14.59 -20.16
C SER A 533 0.63 13.15 -20.15
N ALA A 534 0.46 12.41 -21.25
CA ALA A 534 0.99 11.06 -21.36
C ALA A 534 2.53 11.04 -21.23
N LEU A 535 3.23 11.95 -21.91
CA LEU A 535 4.68 12.05 -21.85
C LEU A 535 5.20 12.54 -20.49
N GLN A 536 4.43 13.34 -19.77
CA GLN A 536 4.80 13.86 -18.45
C GLN A 536 4.77 12.78 -17.37
N TYR A 537 3.83 11.84 -17.47
CA TYR A 537 3.57 10.85 -16.40
C TYR A 537 4.04 9.43 -16.74
N CYS A 538 4.54 9.17 -17.95
CA CYS A 538 5.08 7.86 -18.33
C CYS A 538 6.50 7.64 -17.80
N ASP A 539 6.91 6.37 -17.70
CA ASP A 539 8.29 6.02 -17.41
C ASP A 539 9.21 6.22 -18.63
N GLU A 540 10.52 6.05 -18.43
CA GLU A 540 11.51 6.30 -19.48
C GLU A 540 11.38 5.29 -20.65
N ASP A 541 11.06 4.04 -20.36
CA ASP A 541 10.87 3.00 -21.38
C ASP A 541 9.58 3.25 -22.19
N GLU A 542 8.49 3.56 -21.50
CA GLU A 542 7.21 3.96 -22.13
C GLU A 542 7.35 5.23 -22.95
N ARG A 543 8.14 6.17 -22.47
CA ARG A 543 8.41 7.42 -23.20
C ARG A 543 9.06 7.15 -24.54
N ARG A 544 10.05 6.28 -24.61
CA ARG A 544 10.68 5.85 -25.88
C ARG A 544 9.65 5.22 -26.82
N GLU A 545 8.81 4.33 -26.29
CA GLU A 545 7.73 3.72 -27.09
C GLU A 545 6.72 4.76 -27.60
N TYR A 546 6.32 5.72 -26.77
CA TYR A 546 5.41 6.80 -27.18
C TYR A 546 6.02 7.70 -28.26
N LEU A 547 7.30 8.04 -28.13
CA LEU A 547 8.01 8.83 -29.13
C LEU A 547 8.15 8.08 -30.44
N ASP A 548 8.40 6.77 -30.42
CA ASP A 548 8.41 5.92 -31.60
C ASP A 548 7.02 5.86 -32.29
N ILE A 549 5.95 5.82 -31.51
CA ILE A 549 4.58 5.90 -32.02
C ILE A 549 4.34 7.23 -32.70
N LEU A 550 4.69 8.35 -32.05
CA LEU A 550 4.55 9.70 -32.61
C LEU A 550 5.34 9.84 -33.90
N GLN A 551 6.60 9.38 -33.95
CA GLN A 551 7.44 9.43 -35.14
C GLN A 551 6.88 8.60 -36.29
N ARG A 552 6.35 7.40 -36.02
CA ARG A 552 5.66 6.57 -37.04
C ARG A 552 4.38 7.22 -37.55
N TYR A 553 3.67 7.91 -36.71
CA TYR A 553 2.48 8.66 -37.09
C TYR A 553 2.84 9.81 -38.01
N TYR A 554 3.86 10.56 -37.66
CA TYR A 554 4.38 11.70 -38.44
C TYR A 554 4.86 11.26 -39.84
N SER A 555 5.59 10.16 -39.95
CA SER A 555 6.13 9.67 -41.22
C SER A 555 5.07 9.10 -42.18
N ARG A 556 3.84 8.82 -41.71
CA ARG A 556 2.79 8.14 -42.46
C ARG A 556 1.63 9.03 -42.89
N THR A 557 1.46 10.21 -42.31
CA THR A 557 0.24 10.99 -42.48
C THR A 557 0.51 12.41 -42.98
N ASN A 558 -0.29 12.83 -43.99
CA ASN A 558 -0.53 14.23 -44.23
C ASN A 558 -1.33 14.77 -43.05
N TYR A 559 -0.67 15.22 -42.03
CA TYR A 559 -1.30 15.94 -40.92
C TYR A 559 -1.97 17.20 -41.49
N GLN A 560 -3.18 17.48 -41.03
CA GLN A 560 -3.70 18.84 -41.15
C GLN A 560 -2.74 19.77 -40.43
N SER A 561 -2.36 20.88 -41.05
CA SER A 561 -1.36 21.82 -40.53
C SER A 561 -1.60 22.21 -39.08
N GLU A 562 -2.88 22.40 -38.70
CA GLU A 562 -3.28 22.78 -37.33
C GLU A 562 -2.96 21.69 -36.30
N ILE A 563 -3.19 20.43 -36.65
CA ILE A 563 -2.88 19.28 -35.73
C ILE A 563 -1.36 19.16 -35.54
N PHE A 564 -0.60 19.39 -36.60
CA PHE A 564 0.85 19.37 -36.52
C PHE A 564 1.40 20.50 -35.63
N ILE A 565 0.83 21.71 -35.72
CA ILE A 565 1.17 22.82 -34.82
C ILE A 565 0.86 22.50 -33.38
N VAL A 566 -0.32 21.91 -33.10
CA VAL A 566 -0.69 21.48 -31.73
C VAL A 566 0.29 20.44 -31.18
N LEU A 567 0.69 19.47 -32.00
CA LEU A 567 1.66 18.44 -31.59
C LEU A 567 3.05 19.02 -31.31
N LEU A 568 3.57 19.90 -32.21
CA LEU A 568 4.83 20.61 -31.99
C LEU A 568 4.83 21.40 -30.69
N THR A 569 3.76 22.14 -30.41
CA THR A 569 3.62 22.92 -29.18
C THR A 569 3.60 22.02 -27.95
N ALA A 570 2.90 20.88 -27.99
CA ALA A 570 2.83 19.93 -26.90
C ALA A 570 4.20 19.29 -26.62
N LEU A 571 4.93 18.88 -27.65
CA LEU A 571 6.27 18.30 -27.53
C LEU A 571 7.26 19.30 -26.97
N ASN A 572 7.23 20.57 -27.42
CA ASN A 572 8.09 21.62 -26.90
C ASN A 572 7.85 21.91 -25.42
N ARG A 573 6.59 21.95 -24.99
CA ARG A 573 6.24 22.12 -23.58
C ARG A 573 6.69 20.93 -22.72
N ALA A 574 6.57 19.71 -23.22
CA ALA A 574 7.03 18.52 -22.52
C ALA A 574 8.55 18.51 -22.35
N ASP A 575 9.30 18.98 -23.35
CA ASP A 575 10.76 19.11 -23.29
C ASP A 575 11.20 20.15 -22.24
N ILE A 576 10.57 21.31 -22.21
CA ILE A 576 10.84 22.37 -21.21
C ILE A 576 10.62 21.87 -19.78
N ILE A 577 9.55 21.10 -19.54
CA ILE A 577 9.17 20.62 -18.21
C ILE A 577 10.14 19.53 -17.70
N GLN A 578 10.72 18.73 -18.58
CA GLN A 578 11.46 17.53 -18.17
C GLN A 578 12.99 17.66 -18.22
N GLY A 579 13.53 18.66 -18.90
CA GLY A 579 14.99 18.86 -19.02
C GLY A 579 15.74 17.63 -19.56
N ALA A 580 15.05 16.78 -20.35
CA ALA A 580 15.49 15.42 -20.62
C ALA A 580 16.36 15.35 -21.90
N THR A 581 17.57 14.88 -21.75
CA THR A 581 18.57 14.75 -22.80
C THR A 581 18.19 13.84 -23.99
N GLY A 582 17.23 12.92 -23.85
CA GLY A 582 16.77 12.05 -24.94
C GLY A 582 15.63 12.64 -25.80
N PHE A 583 14.98 13.67 -25.32
CA PHE A 583 13.84 14.33 -25.99
C PHE A 583 14.28 15.28 -27.09
N ILE A 584 15.40 15.95 -26.90
CA ILE A 584 15.96 16.99 -27.79
C ILE A 584 16.19 16.44 -29.21
N GLU A 585 16.67 15.21 -29.35
CA GLU A 585 16.98 14.61 -30.65
C GLU A 585 15.70 14.35 -31.47
N ILE A 586 14.63 13.86 -30.83
CA ILE A 586 13.34 13.57 -31.48
C ILE A 586 12.57 14.87 -31.76
N LEU A 587 12.56 15.81 -30.82
CA LEU A 587 11.96 17.13 -31.02
C LEU A 587 12.67 17.86 -32.16
N GLY A 588 14.03 17.79 -32.23
CA GLY A 588 14.81 18.34 -33.33
C GLY A 588 14.36 17.80 -34.70
N THR A 589 14.14 16.50 -34.83
CA THR A 589 13.64 15.88 -36.04
C THR A 589 12.24 16.41 -36.46
N PHE A 590 11.36 16.61 -35.48
CA PHE A 590 10.03 17.21 -35.73
C PHE A 590 10.13 18.68 -36.13
N ILE A 591 11.02 19.46 -35.51
CA ILE A 591 11.26 20.87 -35.83
C ILE A 591 11.81 21.00 -37.24
N GLU A 592 12.84 20.23 -37.61
CA GLU A 592 13.42 20.24 -38.97
C GLU A 592 12.39 19.96 -40.06
N ALA A 593 11.56 18.94 -39.82
CA ALA A 593 10.47 18.63 -40.74
C ALA A 593 9.42 19.72 -40.80
N ALA A 594 9.09 20.34 -39.68
CA ALA A 594 8.16 21.46 -39.62
C ALA A 594 8.69 22.74 -40.32
N LEU A 595 10.00 23.01 -40.22
CA LEU A 595 10.65 24.12 -40.94
C LEU A 595 10.60 23.93 -42.46
N SER A 596 10.57 22.70 -42.94
CA SER A 596 10.46 22.35 -44.34
C SER A 596 9.01 22.23 -44.83
N HIS A 597 8.02 22.42 -43.97
CA HIS A 597 6.62 22.22 -44.29
C HIS A 597 6.06 23.29 -45.28
N ALA A 598 5.13 22.89 -46.13
CA ALA A 598 4.53 23.80 -47.12
C ALA A 598 3.72 24.96 -46.49
N ASP A 599 3.06 24.70 -45.36
CA ASP A 599 2.26 25.67 -44.63
C ASP A 599 3.15 26.61 -43.79
N LEU A 600 2.97 27.93 -44.01
CA LEU A 600 3.69 28.97 -43.31
C LEU A 600 3.47 28.92 -41.78
N ASN A 601 2.25 28.63 -41.34
CA ASN A 601 1.94 28.61 -39.91
C ASN A 601 2.69 27.48 -39.17
N VAL A 602 2.90 26.33 -39.83
CA VAL A 602 3.70 25.23 -39.30
C VAL A 602 5.17 25.67 -39.17
N ARG A 603 5.74 26.33 -40.18
CA ARG A 603 7.10 26.88 -40.12
C ARG A 603 7.26 27.91 -38.98
N VAL A 604 6.28 28.80 -38.81
CA VAL A 604 6.27 29.79 -37.74
C VAL A 604 6.20 29.10 -36.36
N ALA A 605 5.40 28.04 -36.21
CA ALA A 605 5.33 27.29 -34.97
C ALA A 605 6.67 26.60 -34.65
N ALA A 606 7.34 26.04 -35.65
CA ALA A 606 8.66 25.45 -35.50
C ALA A 606 9.73 26.47 -35.04
N LEU A 607 9.73 27.67 -35.66
CA LEU A 607 10.65 28.75 -35.26
C LEU A 607 10.40 29.23 -33.82
N ARG A 608 9.18 29.20 -33.33
CA ARG A 608 8.84 29.51 -31.94
C ARG A 608 9.38 28.46 -30.99
N CYS A 609 9.36 27.18 -31.36
CA CYS A 609 9.96 26.12 -30.57
C CYS A 609 11.50 26.26 -30.45
N GLU A 610 12.18 26.62 -31.55
CA GLU A 610 13.65 26.89 -31.54
C GLU A 610 14.02 28.14 -30.72
N ALA A 611 13.15 29.14 -30.68
CA ALA A 611 13.41 30.40 -29.98
C ALA A 611 13.18 30.33 -28.47
N THR A 612 12.67 29.21 -27.95
CA THR A 612 12.47 29.03 -26.50
C THR A 612 13.77 28.48 -25.91
N PRO A 613 14.54 29.26 -25.11
CA PRO A 613 15.79 28.78 -24.57
C PRO A 613 15.54 27.61 -23.61
N VAL A 614 16.25 26.51 -23.83
CA VAL A 614 16.37 25.40 -22.86
C VAL A 614 17.07 25.96 -21.64
N GLY A 615 16.35 26.17 -20.53
CA GLY A 615 16.93 26.60 -19.26
C GLY A 615 16.70 28.05 -18.85
N ALA A 616 15.60 28.68 -19.24
CA ALA A 616 15.11 29.86 -18.53
C ALA A 616 14.51 29.40 -17.19
N GLU A 617 15.35 29.32 -16.18
CA GLU A 617 14.89 29.33 -14.79
C GLU A 617 14.12 30.64 -14.60
N ASP A 618 12.86 30.55 -14.21
CA ASP A 618 12.13 31.70 -13.73
C ASP A 618 12.79 32.20 -12.44
N ASP A 619 13.46 33.37 -12.50
CA ASP A 619 13.86 34.18 -11.35
C ASP A 619 12.64 34.71 -10.60
#